data_3146841eb6bacea9a129b72faa6825c5
#
_entry.id   3146841eb6bacea9a129b72faa6825c5
#
_cell.length_a   1.000
_cell.length_b   1.000
_cell.length_c   1.000
_cell.angle_alpha   90.00
_cell.angle_beta   90.00
_cell.angle_gamma   90.00
#
_symmetry.space_group_name_H-M   'P 1'
#
loop_
_entity.id
_entity.type
_entity.pdbx_description
1 polymer ?
#
loop_
_entity_poly.entity_id
_entity_poly.type
_entity_poly.pdbx_seq_one_letter_code
_entity_poly.pdbx_strand_id
1 'polypeptide(L)'
;QVLGDSQGNVIYLNERECSIQRRHQKVIEEAPSPFISDATRKAMGEQAVQLAKAVQYQSAGTVEFVVGKDQDFYFLEMNTRLQVEHPVTECITGLDLVELMIRVAAGEALPLTQAEVKRDGWAIECRINAEDPFRNFLPSTGRLVRFQPPEETMFQSDTTKKLGVRVDTGVYEGGEIPMYYDSMIAKLIVHGTDRNDAITKMRAALNGFVIRGISSNIPFQAALLAHPRFVTGDFNTGFIAENYSKGFAAEDVPHDDPLFLVALAAYMNRRYRARASGISGQLAGHEVKVGEEFVVIVLGAEGQNQQHEVTVTDFEIDGKSLSSAVSVGGKSYQISSTATLGQIRVQGACNGQGFTAQVERGVGKNPLALRIAHNGT
;
A
#
# COMPACT_ATOMS: atom_id res chain seq x y z
N GLN A 1 12.09 -16.78 10.34
CA GLN A 1 11.42 -17.86 9.61
C GLN A 1 12.32 -19.08 9.55
N VAL A 2 11.82 -20.23 9.94
CA VAL A 2 12.53 -21.51 9.80
C VAL A 2 11.79 -22.45 8.85
N LEU A 3 12.55 -23.35 8.22
CA LEU A 3 12.02 -24.44 7.40
C LEU A 3 12.83 -25.69 7.68
N GLY A 4 12.15 -26.77 8.05
CA GLY A 4 12.75 -28.07 8.34
C GLY A 4 12.17 -29.18 7.51
N ASP A 5 12.99 -30.19 7.15
CA ASP A 5 12.56 -31.40 6.47
C ASP A 5 12.52 -32.63 7.39
N SER A 6 12.03 -33.75 6.86
CA SER A 6 11.96 -35.02 7.59
C SER A 6 13.33 -35.70 7.81
N GLN A 7 14.38 -35.21 7.15
CA GLN A 7 15.74 -35.74 7.24
C GLN A 7 16.59 -35.06 8.33
N GLY A 8 16.01 -34.05 9.02
CA GLY A 8 16.68 -33.30 10.08
C GLY A 8 17.44 -32.07 9.59
N ASN A 9 17.33 -31.72 8.30
CA ASN A 9 17.85 -30.44 7.81
C ASN A 9 16.91 -29.32 8.23
N VAL A 10 17.46 -28.26 8.79
CA VAL A 10 16.72 -27.05 9.18
C VAL A 10 17.54 -25.83 8.79
N ILE A 11 16.88 -24.90 8.11
CA ILE A 11 17.45 -23.61 7.71
C ILE A 11 16.60 -22.45 8.25
N TYR A 12 17.19 -21.26 8.39
CA TYR A 12 16.47 -20.01 8.64
C TYR A 12 16.45 -19.14 7.38
N LEU A 13 15.34 -18.43 7.17
CA LEU A 13 15.06 -17.66 5.96
C LEU A 13 15.03 -16.14 6.24
N ASN A 14 15.93 -15.69 7.10
CA ASN A 14 15.99 -14.33 7.61
C ASN A 14 14.81 -13.96 8.53
N GLU A 15 14.82 -12.73 9.00
CA GLU A 15 13.79 -12.19 9.89
C GLU A 15 12.75 -11.37 9.14
N ARG A 16 11.66 -11.16 9.85
CA ARG A 16 10.63 -10.16 9.54
C ARG A 16 10.54 -9.18 10.70
N GLU A 17 10.43 -7.90 10.38
CA GLU A 17 10.15 -6.85 11.34
C GLU A 17 8.63 -6.67 11.46
N CYS A 18 8.10 -6.90 12.65
CA CYS A 18 6.66 -6.92 12.91
C CYS A 18 6.26 -6.02 14.07
N SER A 19 7.05 -5.00 14.38
CA SER A 19 6.81 -4.10 15.54
C SER A 19 5.64 -3.15 15.33
N ILE A 20 5.24 -2.85 14.08
CA ILE A 20 4.07 -2.01 13.84
C ILE A 20 2.79 -2.79 14.11
N GLN A 21 2.31 -2.66 15.35
CA GLN A 21 1.18 -3.42 15.88
C GLN A 21 0.14 -2.49 16.51
N ARG A 22 -1.12 -2.87 16.38
CA ARG A 22 -2.23 -2.25 17.09
C ARG A 22 -2.97 -3.32 17.90
N ARG A 23 -3.02 -3.18 19.24
CA ARG A 23 -3.65 -4.17 20.13
C ARG A 23 -3.15 -5.59 19.88
N HIS A 24 -1.83 -5.73 19.74
CA HIS A 24 -1.13 -7.00 19.44
C HIS A 24 -1.44 -7.61 18.05
N GLN A 25 -2.13 -6.91 17.18
CA GLN A 25 -2.29 -7.31 15.78
C GLN A 25 -1.28 -6.57 14.91
N LYS A 26 -0.53 -7.30 14.12
CA LYS A 26 0.42 -6.77 13.15
C LYS A 26 -0.34 -5.97 12.08
N VAL A 27 0.18 -4.82 11.69
CA VAL A 27 -0.46 -3.87 10.75
C VAL A 27 0.40 -3.68 9.51
N ILE A 28 1.72 -3.47 9.71
CA ILE A 28 2.73 -3.43 8.67
C ILE A 28 3.85 -4.38 9.08
N GLU A 29 4.29 -5.19 8.14
CA GLU A 29 5.43 -6.09 8.27
C GLU A 29 6.44 -5.81 7.17
N GLU A 30 7.72 -5.93 7.48
CA GLU A 30 8.78 -5.77 6.49
C GLU A 30 9.89 -6.81 6.65
N ALA A 31 10.62 -7.06 5.59
CA ALA A 31 11.80 -7.88 5.57
C ALA A 31 12.83 -7.29 4.59
N PRO A 32 14.10 -7.17 5.01
CA PRO A 32 14.62 -7.42 6.36
C PRO A 32 14.21 -6.33 7.37
N SER A 33 14.62 -6.48 8.63
CA SER A 33 14.45 -5.42 9.65
C SER A 33 15.43 -4.28 9.42
N PRO A 34 14.98 -3.00 9.51
CA PRO A 34 15.89 -1.85 9.47
C PRO A 34 16.70 -1.67 10.76
N PHE A 35 16.31 -2.38 11.82
CA PHE A 35 16.85 -2.20 13.16
C PHE A 35 18.00 -3.13 13.49
N ILE A 36 17.90 -4.44 13.19
CA ILE A 36 18.88 -5.43 13.62
C ILE A 36 20.11 -5.47 12.72
N SER A 37 21.30 -5.65 13.36
CA SER A 37 22.57 -5.83 12.67
C SER A 37 22.65 -7.20 11.99
N ASP A 38 23.58 -7.35 11.01
CA ASP A 38 23.84 -8.66 10.38
C ASP A 38 24.33 -9.70 11.40
N ALA A 39 25.09 -9.27 12.43
CA ALA A 39 25.55 -10.15 13.51
C ALA A 39 24.37 -10.66 14.36
N THR A 40 23.45 -9.77 14.75
CA THR A 40 22.25 -10.11 15.50
C THR A 40 21.34 -11.02 14.68
N ARG A 41 21.11 -10.71 13.40
CA ARG A 41 20.33 -11.53 12.47
C ARG A 41 20.85 -12.95 12.38
N LYS A 42 22.17 -13.10 12.23
CA LYS A 42 22.81 -14.41 12.19
C LYS A 42 22.63 -15.17 13.50
N ALA A 43 22.87 -14.53 14.64
CA ALA A 43 22.74 -15.15 15.96
C ALA A 43 21.29 -15.60 16.24
N MET A 44 20.30 -14.76 15.92
CA MET A 44 18.88 -15.11 16.03
C MET A 44 18.52 -16.30 15.11
N GLY A 45 18.98 -16.28 13.86
CA GLY A 45 18.75 -17.36 12.91
C GLY A 45 19.34 -18.69 13.37
N GLU A 46 20.58 -18.68 13.84
CA GLU A 46 21.26 -19.86 14.38
C GLU A 46 20.54 -20.42 15.61
N GLN A 47 20.09 -19.55 16.52
CA GLN A 47 19.31 -19.97 17.68
C GLN A 47 17.95 -20.55 17.26
N ALA A 48 17.26 -19.93 16.30
CA ALA A 48 16.00 -20.44 15.78
C ALA A 48 16.16 -21.85 15.16
N VAL A 49 17.25 -22.09 14.42
CA VAL A 49 17.58 -23.42 13.90
C VAL A 49 17.86 -24.42 15.02
N GLN A 50 18.61 -24.02 16.06
CA GLN A 50 18.87 -24.93 17.20
C GLN A 50 17.57 -25.32 17.92
N LEU A 51 16.67 -24.37 18.16
CA LEU A 51 15.37 -24.62 18.77
C LEU A 51 14.53 -25.57 17.91
N ALA A 52 14.44 -25.33 16.61
CA ALA A 52 13.70 -26.20 15.70
C ALA A 52 14.28 -27.62 15.63
N LYS A 53 15.60 -27.77 15.60
CA LYS A 53 16.28 -29.08 15.66
C LYS A 53 16.04 -29.83 16.96
N ALA A 54 16.04 -29.12 18.09
CA ALA A 54 15.84 -29.74 19.40
C ALA A 54 14.46 -30.42 19.54
N VAL A 55 13.46 -29.92 18.81
CA VAL A 55 12.10 -30.48 18.80
C VAL A 55 11.80 -31.28 17.52
N GLN A 56 12.82 -31.55 16.69
CA GLN A 56 12.67 -32.25 15.40
C GLN A 56 11.59 -31.63 14.50
N TYR A 57 11.56 -30.29 14.46
CA TYR A 57 10.53 -29.56 13.74
C TYR A 57 10.63 -29.78 12.23
N GLN A 58 9.49 -30.02 11.60
CA GLN A 58 9.33 -30.15 10.15
C GLN A 58 8.34 -29.13 9.63
N SER A 59 8.48 -28.72 8.37
CA SER A 59 7.68 -27.71 7.70
C SER A 59 8.12 -26.27 8.01
N ALA A 60 7.33 -25.26 7.56
CA ALA A 60 7.57 -23.87 7.85
C ALA A 60 7.08 -23.50 9.24
N GLY A 61 7.92 -22.79 10.01
CA GLY A 61 7.60 -22.26 11.32
C GLY A 61 8.29 -20.94 11.56
N THR A 62 7.88 -20.22 12.59
CA THR A 62 8.49 -18.93 12.98
C THR A 62 8.86 -18.97 14.44
N VAL A 63 10.10 -18.59 14.72
CA VAL A 63 10.56 -18.31 16.07
C VAL A 63 10.51 -16.80 16.30
N GLU A 64 9.72 -16.35 17.24
CA GLU A 64 9.57 -14.93 17.57
C GLU A 64 10.53 -14.53 18.69
N PHE A 65 11.16 -13.37 18.52
CA PHE A 65 12.08 -12.78 19.48
C PHE A 65 11.66 -11.35 19.80
N VAL A 66 11.97 -10.91 21.01
CA VAL A 66 11.99 -9.50 21.39
C VAL A 66 13.43 -9.02 21.36
N VAL A 67 13.69 -7.92 20.68
CA VAL A 67 15.06 -7.37 20.54
C VAL A 67 15.12 -6.02 21.24
N GLY A 68 16.08 -5.89 22.16
CA GLY A 68 16.35 -4.65 22.88
C GLY A 68 17.16 -3.65 22.05
N LYS A 69 17.22 -2.40 22.53
CA LYS A 69 17.93 -1.30 21.84
C LYS A 69 19.42 -1.58 21.64
N ASP A 70 20.00 -2.39 22.51
CA ASP A 70 21.43 -2.75 22.50
C ASP A 70 21.69 -4.03 21.69
N GLN A 71 20.73 -4.47 20.86
CA GLN A 71 20.78 -5.67 20.02
C GLN A 71 20.77 -7.00 20.80
N ASP A 72 20.49 -6.97 22.09
CA ASP A 72 20.18 -8.16 22.88
C ASP A 72 18.80 -8.70 22.49
N PHE A 73 18.66 -10.01 22.42
CA PHE A 73 17.41 -10.62 21.97
C PHE A 73 17.00 -11.80 22.85
N TYR A 74 15.71 -11.95 23.02
CA TYR A 74 15.10 -12.96 23.89
C TYR A 74 14.02 -13.72 23.15
N PHE A 75 14.04 -15.04 23.30
CA PHE A 75 13.00 -15.92 22.75
C PHE A 75 11.64 -15.58 23.38
N LEU A 76 10.63 -15.45 22.56
CA LEU A 76 9.26 -15.22 22.98
C LEU A 76 8.42 -16.49 22.82
N GLU A 77 8.25 -16.96 21.58
CA GLU A 77 7.46 -18.15 21.25
C GLU A 77 7.87 -18.74 19.90
N MET A 78 7.36 -19.95 19.62
CA MET A 78 7.43 -20.54 18.29
C MET A 78 6.03 -20.78 17.74
N ASN A 79 5.76 -20.22 16.58
CA ASN A 79 4.56 -20.47 15.81
C ASN A 79 4.80 -21.61 14.84
N THR A 80 4.18 -22.77 15.12
CA THR A 80 4.36 -24.02 14.35
C THR A 80 3.42 -24.09 13.16
N ARG A 81 3.37 -23.01 12.39
CA ARG A 81 2.52 -22.82 11.21
C ARG A 81 3.08 -21.74 10.31
N LEU A 82 2.59 -21.69 9.07
CA LEU A 82 2.80 -20.53 8.22
C LEU A 82 2.09 -19.31 8.82
N GLN A 83 2.76 -18.16 8.85
CA GLN A 83 2.17 -16.89 9.32
C GLN A 83 1.65 -16.05 8.15
N VAL A 84 0.77 -15.08 8.47
CA VAL A 84 0.15 -14.18 7.48
C VAL A 84 1.21 -13.46 6.65
N GLU A 85 2.26 -12.98 7.31
CA GLU A 85 3.35 -12.18 6.76
C GLU A 85 4.47 -12.99 6.05
N HIS A 86 4.25 -14.26 5.73
CA HIS A 86 5.23 -15.07 4.97
C HIS A 86 5.62 -14.46 3.60
N PRO A 87 4.74 -13.69 2.90
CA PRO A 87 5.09 -13.15 1.60
C PRO A 87 6.31 -12.24 1.59
N VAL A 88 6.59 -11.48 2.67
CA VAL A 88 7.80 -10.64 2.70
C VAL A 88 9.07 -11.49 2.74
N THR A 89 9.04 -12.66 3.41
CA THR A 89 10.14 -13.63 3.36
C THR A 89 10.29 -14.23 1.95
N GLU A 90 9.18 -14.61 1.32
CA GLU A 90 9.19 -15.14 -0.05
C GLU A 90 9.81 -14.13 -1.03
N CYS A 91 9.44 -12.85 -0.91
CA CYS A 91 9.97 -11.79 -1.76
C CYS A 91 11.49 -11.68 -1.67
N ILE A 92 12.06 -11.59 -0.47
CA ILE A 92 13.50 -11.38 -0.29
C ILE A 92 14.35 -12.64 -0.51
N THR A 93 13.78 -13.84 -0.36
CA THR A 93 14.50 -15.11 -0.56
C THR A 93 14.30 -15.71 -1.94
N GLY A 94 13.18 -15.40 -2.57
CA GLY A 94 12.77 -15.97 -3.83
C GLY A 94 12.23 -17.39 -3.74
N LEU A 95 11.79 -17.80 -2.58
CA LEU A 95 11.22 -19.11 -2.31
C LEU A 95 9.70 -19.02 -2.25
N ASP A 96 9.01 -20.09 -2.63
CA ASP A 96 7.59 -20.33 -2.36
C ASP A 96 7.49 -21.23 -1.14
N LEU A 97 7.10 -20.64 0.01
CA LEU A 97 7.04 -21.39 1.27
C LEU A 97 5.90 -22.40 1.28
N VAL A 98 4.80 -22.13 0.59
CA VAL A 98 3.66 -23.05 0.49
C VAL A 98 4.05 -24.27 -0.33
N GLU A 99 4.71 -24.08 -1.48
CA GLU A 99 5.25 -25.17 -2.28
C GLU A 99 6.23 -26.01 -1.47
N LEU A 100 7.18 -25.37 -0.77
CA LEU A 100 8.16 -26.09 0.05
C LEU A 100 7.53 -26.86 1.20
N MET A 101 6.47 -26.36 1.82
CA MET A 101 5.71 -27.08 2.85
C MET A 101 5.08 -28.37 2.26
N ILE A 102 4.51 -28.29 1.05
CA ILE A 102 3.93 -29.45 0.36
C ILE A 102 5.00 -30.48 0.01
N ARG A 103 6.15 -30.04 -0.51
CA ARG A 103 7.29 -30.92 -0.84
C ARG A 103 7.84 -31.62 0.40
N VAL A 104 8.03 -30.90 1.49
CA VAL A 104 8.47 -31.48 2.78
C VAL A 104 7.44 -32.48 3.30
N ALA A 105 6.15 -32.18 3.22
CA ALA A 105 5.09 -33.12 3.61
C ALA A 105 5.06 -34.38 2.73
N ALA A 106 5.50 -34.27 1.47
CA ALA A 106 5.67 -35.42 0.57
C ALA A 106 6.96 -36.20 0.86
N GLY A 107 7.79 -35.79 1.83
CA GLY A 107 9.04 -36.45 2.21
C GLY A 107 10.28 -36.02 1.43
N GLU A 108 10.18 -34.94 0.64
CA GLU A 108 11.33 -34.40 -0.07
C GLU A 108 12.28 -33.67 0.91
N ALA A 109 13.58 -33.75 0.62
CA ALA A 109 14.58 -32.95 1.31
C ALA A 109 14.49 -31.48 0.91
N LEU A 110 15.00 -30.59 1.76
CA LEU A 110 15.13 -29.17 1.41
C LEU A 110 15.97 -29.02 0.12
N PRO A 111 15.51 -28.17 -0.83
CA PRO A 111 16.20 -27.99 -2.12
C PRO A 111 17.43 -27.09 -2.04
N LEU A 112 17.75 -26.54 -0.86
CA LEU A 112 18.84 -25.60 -0.65
C LEU A 112 19.42 -25.74 0.75
N THR A 113 20.68 -25.32 0.88
CA THR A 113 21.40 -25.24 2.16
C THR A 113 21.29 -23.82 2.73
N GLN A 114 21.70 -23.63 4.00
CA GLN A 114 21.72 -22.29 4.62
C GLN A 114 22.57 -21.27 3.86
N ALA A 115 23.67 -21.70 3.23
CA ALA A 115 24.55 -20.80 2.48
C ALA A 115 23.94 -20.29 1.17
N GLU A 116 22.92 -20.96 0.67
CA GLU A 116 22.21 -20.61 -0.57
C GLU A 116 21.00 -19.72 -0.34
N VAL A 117 20.60 -19.53 0.93
CA VAL A 117 19.50 -18.62 1.29
C VAL A 117 19.88 -17.18 0.92
N LYS A 118 19.12 -16.58 0.01
CA LYS A 118 19.32 -15.20 -0.44
C LYS A 118 18.62 -14.22 0.47
N ARG A 119 19.09 -12.97 0.42
CA ARG A 119 18.43 -11.78 0.95
C ARG A 119 18.55 -10.69 -0.09
N ASP A 120 17.54 -10.52 -0.93
CA ASP A 120 17.57 -9.64 -2.07
C ASP A 120 16.47 -8.58 -1.97
N GLY A 121 16.86 -7.30 -2.04
CA GLY A 121 15.96 -6.18 -1.94
C GLY A 121 15.31 -6.01 -0.57
N TRP A 122 14.11 -5.42 -0.57
CA TRP A 122 13.32 -5.11 0.61
C TRP A 122 11.83 -5.31 0.34
N ALA A 123 11.13 -6.02 1.19
CA ALA A 123 9.70 -6.25 1.05
C ALA A 123 8.92 -5.63 2.21
N ILE A 124 7.76 -5.07 1.90
CA ILE A 124 6.80 -4.53 2.88
C ILE A 124 5.44 -5.16 2.59
N GLU A 125 4.75 -5.58 3.64
CA GLU A 125 3.36 -6.01 3.60
C GLU A 125 2.50 -5.05 4.42
N CYS A 126 1.34 -4.66 3.88
CA CYS A 126 0.29 -3.95 4.60
C CYS A 126 -0.96 -4.84 4.68
N ARG A 127 -1.48 -5.07 5.87
CA ARG A 127 -2.78 -5.75 6.05
C ARG A 127 -3.90 -4.79 5.77
N ILE A 128 -4.70 -5.08 4.75
CA ILE A 128 -5.87 -4.27 4.38
C ILE A 128 -7.07 -4.84 5.10
N ASN A 129 -7.57 -4.07 6.07
CA ASN A 129 -8.68 -4.46 6.93
C ASN A 129 -9.94 -3.65 6.61
N ALA A 130 -11.09 -4.32 6.67
CA ALA A 130 -12.42 -3.70 6.63
C ALA A 130 -12.71 -3.04 7.98
N GLU A 131 -12.07 -1.92 8.26
CA GLU A 131 -12.15 -1.17 9.52
C GLU A 131 -12.18 0.32 9.22
N ASP A 132 -12.88 1.07 10.06
CA ASP A 132 -12.92 2.52 9.98
C ASP A 132 -11.91 3.14 10.96
N PRO A 133 -10.73 3.60 10.49
CA PRO A 133 -9.70 4.13 11.36
C PRO A 133 -10.12 5.42 12.08
N PHE A 134 -11.01 6.21 11.48
CA PHE A 134 -11.53 7.45 12.07
C PHE A 134 -12.59 7.20 13.15
N ARG A 135 -13.10 5.97 13.24
CA ARG A 135 -14.06 5.53 14.27
C ARG A 135 -13.43 4.47 15.17
N ASN A 136 -12.17 4.71 15.60
CA ASN A 136 -11.41 3.81 16.47
C ASN A 136 -11.32 2.38 15.92
N PHE A 137 -11.18 2.25 14.59
CA PHE A 137 -11.06 0.96 13.87
C PHE A 137 -12.26 0.04 14.10
N LEU A 138 -13.46 0.63 14.15
CA LEU A 138 -14.68 -0.15 14.18
C LEU A 138 -14.76 -1.03 12.93
N PRO A 139 -15.03 -2.33 13.05
CA PRO A 139 -15.25 -3.20 11.92
C PRO A 139 -16.31 -2.65 10.96
N SER A 140 -16.01 -2.66 9.68
CA SER A 140 -16.89 -2.19 8.62
C SER A 140 -17.38 -3.39 7.82
N THR A 141 -18.65 -3.72 7.99
CA THR A 141 -19.32 -4.85 7.35
C THR A 141 -20.20 -4.39 6.20
N GLY A 142 -20.58 -5.31 5.32
CA GLY A 142 -21.49 -5.06 4.22
C GLY A 142 -20.91 -5.43 2.86
N ARG A 143 -21.58 -4.97 1.81
CA ARG A 143 -21.25 -5.36 0.44
C ARG A 143 -20.08 -4.53 -0.11
N LEU A 144 -19.12 -5.22 -0.70
CA LEU A 144 -18.05 -4.61 -1.52
C LEU A 144 -18.65 -4.12 -2.86
N VAL A 145 -19.06 -2.86 -2.92
CA VAL A 145 -19.66 -2.25 -4.13
C VAL A 145 -18.61 -2.11 -5.24
N ARG A 146 -17.37 -1.78 -4.85
CA ARG A 146 -16.18 -1.80 -5.71
C ARG A 146 -15.04 -2.41 -4.94
N PHE A 147 -14.33 -3.33 -5.61
CA PHE A 147 -13.10 -3.91 -5.13
C PHE A 147 -12.14 -4.08 -6.31
N GLN A 148 -11.21 -3.14 -6.44
CA GLN A 148 -10.24 -3.14 -7.50
C GLN A 148 -8.83 -2.98 -6.89
N PRO A 149 -8.11 -4.08 -6.69
CA PRO A 149 -6.72 -4.04 -6.22
C PRO A 149 -5.81 -3.27 -7.19
N PRO A 150 -4.63 -2.81 -6.74
CA PRO A 150 -3.60 -2.33 -7.66
C PRO A 150 -3.20 -3.42 -8.64
N GLU A 151 -2.58 -3.01 -9.74
CA GLU A 151 -2.05 -3.96 -10.73
C GLU A 151 -0.88 -4.75 -10.12
N GLU A 152 -0.98 -6.07 -10.20
CA GLU A 152 0.09 -6.96 -9.77
C GLU A 152 1.19 -7.02 -10.83
N THR A 153 2.44 -6.87 -10.38
CA THR A 153 3.60 -6.82 -11.28
C THR A 153 4.68 -7.85 -10.95
N MET A 154 4.60 -8.54 -9.80
CA MET A 154 5.59 -9.53 -9.39
C MET A 154 5.56 -10.81 -10.23
N PHE A 155 4.43 -11.15 -10.83
CA PHE A 155 4.21 -12.41 -11.56
C PHE A 155 4.09 -12.25 -13.06
N GLN A 156 4.32 -11.03 -13.59
CA GLN A 156 4.25 -10.82 -15.04
C GLN A 156 5.48 -11.41 -15.73
N SER A 157 5.26 -12.56 -16.39
CA SER A 157 6.05 -13.22 -17.45
C SER A 157 7.57 -13.35 -17.33
N ASP A 158 8.24 -12.69 -16.41
CA ASP A 158 9.69 -12.78 -16.20
C ASP A 158 9.99 -13.20 -14.76
N THR A 159 10.18 -14.50 -14.56
CA THR A 159 10.52 -15.10 -13.26
C THR A 159 11.83 -14.58 -12.66
N THR A 160 12.58 -13.77 -13.40
CA THR A 160 13.85 -13.18 -12.95
C THR A 160 13.65 -11.80 -12.28
N LYS A 161 12.52 -11.11 -12.50
CA LYS A 161 12.20 -9.80 -11.91
C LYS A 161 11.12 -9.94 -10.85
N LYS A 162 11.55 -10.12 -9.60
CA LYS A 162 10.67 -10.25 -8.44
C LYS A 162 10.21 -8.92 -7.85
N LEU A 163 10.77 -7.79 -8.32
CA LEU A 163 10.42 -6.46 -7.84
C LEU A 163 9.02 -6.06 -8.35
N GLY A 164 8.15 -5.61 -7.45
CA GLY A 164 6.81 -5.18 -7.87
C GLY A 164 5.77 -5.21 -6.76
N VAL A 165 4.52 -5.43 -7.18
CA VAL A 165 3.33 -5.46 -6.34
C VAL A 165 2.67 -6.83 -6.43
N ARG A 166 2.25 -7.38 -5.28
CA ARG A 166 1.47 -8.61 -5.11
C ARG A 166 0.27 -8.32 -4.22
N VAL A 167 -0.88 -8.93 -4.51
CA VAL A 167 -2.08 -8.84 -3.68
C VAL A 167 -2.62 -10.23 -3.39
N ASP A 168 -2.60 -10.62 -2.12
CA ASP A 168 -3.25 -11.85 -1.68
C ASP A 168 -4.62 -11.49 -1.10
N THR A 169 -5.70 -11.96 -1.69
CA THR A 169 -7.07 -11.65 -1.26
C THR A 169 -7.99 -12.85 -1.37
N GLY A 170 -8.94 -12.94 -0.42
CA GLY A 170 -10.01 -13.93 -0.43
C GLY A 170 -11.39 -13.32 -0.73
N VAL A 171 -11.44 -12.01 -1.06
CA VAL A 171 -12.70 -11.31 -1.35
C VAL A 171 -12.75 -10.82 -2.79
N TYR A 172 -13.93 -10.49 -3.27
CA TYR A 172 -14.17 -10.04 -4.64
C TYR A 172 -15.25 -8.96 -4.70
N GLU A 173 -15.28 -8.20 -5.78
CA GLU A 173 -16.31 -7.18 -6.01
C GLU A 173 -17.70 -7.80 -6.01
N GLY A 174 -18.61 -7.22 -5.25
CA GLY A 174 -19.96 -7.73 -5.06
C GLY A 174 -20.12 -8.70 -3.89
N GLY A 175 -19.02 -9.21 -3.32
CA GLY A 175 -19.00 -10.03 -2.11
C GLY A 175 -19.43 -9.24 -0.87
N GLU A 176 -19.75 -9.95 0.21
CA GLU A 176 -20.16 -9.37 1.48
C GLU A 176 -19.10 -9.64 2.55
N ILE A 177 -18.77 -8.61 3.32
CA ILE A 177 -17.89 -8.71 4.48
C ILE A 177 -18.75 -8.96 5.72
N PRO A 178 -18.68 -10.18 6.29
CA PRO A 178 -19.50 -10.54 7.45
C PRO A 178 -18.90 -10.02 8.75
N MET A 179 -19.73 -9.94 9.79
CA MET A 179 -19.30 -9.48 11.12
C MET A 179 -18.64 -10.57 11.98
N TYR A 180 -18.63 -11.83 11.52
CA TYR A 180 -18.24 -12.99 12.33
C TYR A 180 -16.81 -13.47 12.08
N TYR A 181 -16.11 -12.89 11.13
CA TYR A 181 -14.75 -13.25 10.75
C TYR A 181 -13.79 -12.08 10.93
N ASP A 182 -12.50 -12.35 10.76
CA ASP A 182 -11.45 -11.33 10.76
C ASP A 182 -11.76 -10.24 9.73
N SER A 183 -11.48 -9.00 10.11
CA SER A 183 -11.66 -7.83 9.23
C SER A 183 -10.67 -7.78 8.06
N MET A 184 -9.62 -8.60 8.05
CA MET A 184 -8.61 -8.60 6.99
C MET A 184 -9.19 -9.12 5.67
N ILE A 185 -9.21 -8.26 4.66
CA ILE A 185 -9.75 -8.55 3.33
C ILE A 185 -8.68 -8.76 2.26
N ALA A 186 -7.49 -8.23 2.49
CA ALA A 186 -6.35 -8.44 1.60
C ALA A 186 -5.03 -8.22 2.35
N LYS A 187 -3.96 -8.79 1.78
CA LYS A 187 -2.58 -8.40 2.04
C LYS A 187 -2.06 -7.71 0.80
N LEU A 188 -1.50 -6.52 0.97
CA LEU A 188 -0.82 -5.80 -0.09
C LEU A 188 0.68 -5.89 0.19
N ILE A 189 1.41 -6.51 -0.73
CA ILE A 189 2.84 -6.76 -0.61
C ILE A 189 3.57 -6.03 -1.73
N VAL A 190 4.68 -5.40 -1.40
CA VAL A 190 5.58 -4.81 -2.39
C VAL A 190 7.00 -5.30 -2.18
N HIS A 191 7.76 -5.37 -3.27
CA HIS A 191 9.18 -5.67 -3.25
C HIS A 191 9.94 -4.58 -4.01
N GLY A 192 10.89 -3.97 -3.33
CA GLY A 192 11.75 -2.90 -3.84
C GLY A 192 13.23 -3.29 -3.84
N THR A 193 14.05 -2.49 -4.51
CA THR A 193 15.51 -2.64 -4.50
C THR A 193 16.11 -2.34 -3.13
N ASP A 194 15.48 -1.44 -2.41
CA ASP A 194 15.81 -1.05 -1.05
C ASP A 194 14.55 -0.62 -0.30
N ARG A 195 14.69 -0.23 0.98
CA ARG A 195 13.57 0.14 1.84
C ARG A 195 12.81 1.37 1.34
N ASN A 196 13.50 2.38 0.84
CA ASN A 196 12.87 3.62 0.35
C ASN A 196 12.08 3.36 -0.93
N ASP A 197 12.60 2.53 -1.84
CA ASP A 197 11.90 2.09 -3.04
C ASP A 197 10.65 1.26 -2.66
N ALA A 198 10.76 0.36 -1.68
CA ALA A 198 9.61 -0.40 -1.17
C ALA A 198 8.53 0.50 -0.55
N ILE A 199 8.90 1.49 0.28
CA ILE A 199 7.96 2.47 0.84
C ILE A 199 7.26 3.25 -0.27
N THR A 200 8.01 3.72 -1.26
CA THR A 200 7.47 4.48 -2.41
C THR A 200 6.47 3.64 -3.21
N LYS A 201 6.82 2.40 -3.51
CA LYS A 201 5.93 1.45 -4.21
C LYS A 201 4.67 1.14 -3.39
N MET A 202 4.81 0.96 -2.07
CA MET A 202 3.66 0.67 -1.19
C MET A 202 2.68 1.85 -1.16
N ARG A 203 3.17 3.09 -1.03
CA ARG A 203 2.34 4.29 -1.09
C ARG A 203 1.59 4.40 -2.43
N ALA A 204 2.27 4.15 -3.54
CA ALA A 204 1.65 4.14 -4.87
C ALA A 204 0.60 3.03 -5.02
N ALA A 205 0.88 1.83 -4.50
CA ALA A 205 -0.03 0.69 -4.54
C ALA A 205 -1.30 0.94 -3.69
N LEU A 206 -1.16 1.53 -2.50
CA LEU A 206 -2.30 1.93 -1.65
C LEU A 206 -3.19 2.95 -2.36
N ASN A 207 -2.62 3.94 -3.07
CA ASN A 207 -3.37 4.90 -3.88
C ASN A 207 -4.19 4.21 -4.98
N GLY A 208 -3.66 3.12 -5.53
CA GLY A 208 -4.30 2.32 -6.56
C GLY A 208 -5.40 1.37 -6.06
N PHE A 209 -5.51 1.16 -4.75
CA PHE A 209 -6.44 0.19 -4.17
C PHE A 209 -7.83 0.81 -3.97
N VAL A 210 -8.76 0.51 -4.87
CA VAL A 210 -10.13 1.06 -4.83
C VAL A 210 -11.05 0.11 -4.06
N ILE A 211 -11.56 0.58 -2.91
CA ILE A 211 -12.54 -0.13 -2.07
C ILE A 211 -13.73 0.81 -1.86
N ARG A 212 -14.95 0.33 -2.14
CA ARG A 212 -16.20 1.06 -1.89
C ARG A 212 -17.28 0.14 -1.35
N GLY A 213 -18.18 0.74 -0.58
CA GLY A 213 -19.26 0.04 0.12
C GLY A 213 -18.96 -0.19 1.59
N ILE A 214 -17.68 -0.30 1.93
CA ILE A 214 -17.17 -0.41 3.30
C ILE A 214 -16.02 0.58 3.52
N SER A 215 -15.70 0.88 4.78
CA SER A 215 -14.49 1.58 5.18
C SER A 215 -13.30 0.61 5.23
N SER A 216 -12.09 1.13 5.01
CA SER A 216 -10.85 0.36 5.14
C SER A 216 -9.79 1.15 5.90
N ASN A 217 -8.78 0.45 6.41
CA ASN A 217 -7.66 1.05 7.13
C ASN A 217 -6.59 1.68 6.20
N ILE A 218 -6.83 1.79 4.90
CA ILE A 218 -5.86 2.37 3.94
C ILE A 218 -5.39 3.78 4.33
N PRO A 219 -6.25 4.73 4.79
CA PRO A 219 -5.77 6.04 5.24
C PRO A 219 -4.76 5.94 6.38
N PHE A 220 -4.98 5.02 7.32
CA PHE A 220 -4.06 4.79 8.42
C PHE A 220 -2.73 4.18 7.96
N GLN A 221 -2.77 3.21 7.04
CA GLN A 221 -1.56 2.63 6.41
C GLN A 221 -0.75 3.72 5.70
N ALA A 222 -1.41 4.60 4.95
CA ALA A 222 -0.75 5.70 4.26
C ALA A 222 -0.07 6.69 5.23
N ALA A 223 -0.72 7.00 6.36
CA ALA A 223 -0.15 7.86 7.39
C ALA A 223 1.06 7.23 8.07
N LEU A 224 1.00 5.92 8.39
CA LEU A 224 2.12 5.19 8.98
C LEU A 224 3.35 5.21 8.06
N LEU A 225 3.16 4.90 6.77
CA LEU A 225 4.24 4.87 5.77
C LEU A 225 4.84 6.25 5.47
N ALA A 226 4.08 7.32 5.71
CA ALA A 226 4.57 8.70 5.57
C ALA A 226 5.21 9.24 6.85
N HIS A 227 5.04 8.56 7.99
CA HIS A 227 5.53 9.04 9.27
C HIS A 227 7.06 9.08 9.31
N PRO A 228 7.71 10.21 9.70
CA PRO A 228 9.16 10.34 9.67
C PRO A 228 9.92 9.24 10.41
N ARG A 229 9.45 8.83 11.59
CA ARG A 229 10.06 7.74 12.36
C ARG A 229 9.94 6.39 11.63
N PHE A 230 8.85 6.13 10.92
CA PHE A 230 8.72 4.92 10.09
C PHE A 230 9.71 4.96 8.93
N VAL A 231 9.79 6.08 8.21
CA VAL A 231 10.70 6.26 7.08
C VAL A 231 12.16 6.06 7.49
N THR A 232 12.55 6.56 8.65
CA THR A 232 13.93 6.39 9.19
C THR A 232 14.19 5.03 9.82
N GLY A 233 13.16 4.19 10.05
CA GLY A 233 13.31 2.90 10.74
C GLY A 233 13.37 3.02 12.28
N ASP A 234 13.06 4.19 12.84
CA ASP A 234 13.03 4.46 14.29
C ASP A 234 11.66 4.15 14.88
N PHE A 235 11.33 2.90 15.05
CA PHE A 235 10.05 2.48 15.62
C PHE A 235 10.20 1.22 16.49
N ASN A 236 9.20 1.01 17.33
CA ASN A 236 9.10 -0.12 18.23
C ASN A 236 7.62 -0.56 18.36
N THR A 237 7.35 -1.56 19.21
CA THR A 237 5.98 -2.07 19.43
C THR A 237 5.00 -1.04 20.02
N GLY A 238 5.50 0.04 20.60
CA GLY A 238 4.71 1.18 21.11
C GLY A 238 4.41 2.26 20.08
N PHE A 239 4.96 2.17 18.86
CA PHE A 239 4.91 3.22 17.85
C PHE A 239 3.50 3.81 17.63
N ILE A 240 2.49 2.97 17.46
CA ILE A 240 1.11 3.43 17.22
C ILE A 240 0.55 4.12 18.47
N ALA A 241 0.77 3.56 19.66
CA ALA A 241 0.28 4.16 20.90
C ALA A 241 0.97 5.50 21.22
N GLU A 242 2.26 5.62 20.91
CA GLU A 242 3.04 6.85 21.11
C GLU A 242 2.58 7.99 20.18
N ASN A 243 2.30 7.69 18.91
CA ASN A 243 2.03 8.71 17.91
C ASN A 243 0.52 8.99 17.71
N TYR A 244 -0.35 8.03 18.04
CA TYR A 244 -1.81 8.13 17.88
C TYR A 244 -2.56 7.85 19.18
N SER A 245 -2.06 8.37 20.31
CA SER A 245 -2.59 8.12 21.65
C SER A 245 -4.04 8.55 21.86
N LYS A 246 -4.51 9.55 21.09
CA LYS A 246 -5.89 10.06 21.10
C LYS A 246 -6.80 9.39 20.06
N GLY A 247 -6.32 8.37 19.36
CA GLY A 247 -6.94 7.79 18.18
C GLY A 247 -6.42 8.43 16.90
N PHE A 248 -6.93 7.94 15.78
CA PHE A 248 -6.54 8.42 14.44
C PHE A 248 -7.62 9.37 13.89
N ALA A 249 -7.21 10.53 13.41
CA ALA A 249 -8.09 11.57 12.89
C ALA A 249 -7.69 11.98 11.46
N ALA A 250 -8.54 12.73 10.77
CA ALA A 250 -8.26 13.16 9.40
C ALA A 250 -7.00 14.04 9.31
N GLU A 251 -6.73 14.79 10.36
CA GLU A 251 -5.56 15.67 10.49
C GLU A 251 -4.24 14.89 10.60
N ASP A 252 -4.31 13.60 10.98
CA ASP A 252 -3.15 12.72 11.07
C ASP A 252 -2.73 12.14 9.71
N VAL A 253 -3.51 12.40 8.65
CA VAL A 253 -3.17 11.98 7.29
C VAL A 253 -2.38 13.10 6.61
N PRO A 254 -1.05 13.05 6.58
CA PRO A 254 -0.26 14.10 5.95
C PRO A 254 -0.36 13.99 4.42
N HIS A 255 -0.63 15.10 3.77
CA HIS A 255 -0.48 15.20 2.33
C HIS A 255 0.71 16.13 2.02
N ASP A 256 1.68 15.63 1.27
CA ASP A 256 2.93 16.35 0.96
C ASP A 256 2.66 17.66 0.20
N ASP A 257 1.62 17.67 -0.64
CA ASP A 257 1.19 18.85 -1.41
C ASP A 257 -0.34 18.91 -1.58
N PRO A 258 -1.09 19.49 -0.62
CA PRO A 258 -2.55 19.58 -0.70
C PRO A 258 -3.06 20.33 -1.94
N LEU A 259 -2.28 21.31 -2.46
CA LEU A 259 -2.65 22.04 -3.67
C LEU A 259 -2.62 21.17 -4.93
N PHE A 260 -1.88 20.07 -4.93
CA PHE A 260 -1.95 19.08 -6.01
C PHE A 260 -3.36 18.49 -6.15
N LEU A 261 -4.07 18.24 -5.06
CA LEU A 261 -5.45 17.73 -5.12
C LEU A 261 -6.39 18.76 -5.77
N VAL A 262 -6.20 20.03 -5.44
CA VAL A 262 -6.95 21.15 -6.06
C VAL A 262 -6.65 21.24 -7.56
N ALA A 263 -5.37 21.16 -7.92
CA ALA A 263 -4.93 21.17 -9.32
C ALA A 263 -5.49 19.97 -10.09
N LEU A 264 -5.46 18.77 -9.52
CA LEU A 264 -6.01 17.56 -10.11
C LEU A 264 -7.53 17.66 -10.30
N ALA A 265 -8.26 18.26 -9.34
CA ALA A 265 -9.70 18.49 -9.47
C ALA A 265 -10.02 19.42 -10.66
N ALA A 266 -9.31 20.53 -10.81
CA ALA A 266 -9.49 21.47 -11.92
C ALA A 266 -9.13 20.81 -13.26
N TYR A 267 -8.01 20.07 -13.33
CA TYR A 267 -7.58 19.31 -14.50
C TYR A 267 -8.64 18.29 -14.94
N MET A 268 -9.16 17.49 -14.02
CA MET A 268 -10.18 16.50 -14.32
C MET A 268 -11.50 17.16 -14.77
N ASN A 269 -11.91 18.25 -14.11
CA ASN A 269 -13.10 19.01 -14.54
C ASN A 269 -12.92 19.60 -15.96
N ARG A 270 -11.74 20.13 -16.27
CA ARG A 270 -11.39 20.62 -17.61
C ARG A 270 -11.56 19.52 -18.65
N ARG A 271 -11.05 18.32 -18.41
CA ARG A 271 -11.19 17.16 -19.29
C ARG A 271 -12.66 16.77 -19.53
N TYR A 272 -13.48 16.75 -18.47
CA TYR A 272 -14.92 16.48 -18.60
C TYR A 272 -15.62 17.54 -19.45
N ARG A 273 -15.30 18.82 -19.27
CA ARG A 273 -15.87 19.93 -20.04
C ARG A 273 -15.40 19.88 -21.50
N ALA A 274 -14.11 19.62 -21.73
CA ALA A 274 -13.57 19.48 -23.09
C ALA A 274 -14.26 18.37 -23.88
N ARG A 275 -14.50 17.21 -23.22
CA ARG A 275 -15.30 16.14 -23.84
C ARG A 275 -16.72 16.59 -24.16
N ALA A 276 -17.39 17.29 -23.25
CA ALA A 276 -18.75 17.77 -23.44
C ALA A 276 -18.83 18.83 -24.59
N SER A 277 -17.82 19.70 -24.72
CA SER A 277 -17.73 20.69 -25.78
C SER A 277 -17.43 20.11 -27.17
N GLY A 278 -16.87 18.89 -27.24
CA GLY A 278 -16.58 18.19 -28.50
C GLY A 278 -17.78 17.46 -29.13
N ILE A 279 -19.02 17.72 -28.69
CA ILE A 279 -20.23 17.09 -29.26
C ILE A 279 -20.41 17.59 -30.69
N SER A 280 -20.68 16.65 -31.63
CA SER A 280 -21.00 16.98 -33.01
C SER A 280 -22.37 17.64 -33.15
N GLY A 281 -22.56 18.45 -34.20
CA GLY A 281 -23.84 19.11 -34.49
C GLY A 281 -24.06 20.45 -33.81
N GLN A 282 -23.00 21.04 -33.23
CA GLN A 282 -23.07 22.41 -32.72
C GLN A 282 -23.24 23.41 -33.86
N LEU A 283 -24.00 24.49 -33.61
CA LEU A 283 -24.17 25.57 -34.55
C LEU A 283 -22.86 26.31 -34.80
N ALA A 284 -22.50 26.52 -36.06
CA ALA A 284 -21.30 27.25 -36.43
C ALA A 284 -21.30 28.67 -35.80
N GLY A 285 -20.22 29.03 -35.13
CA GLY A 285 -20.08 30.29 -34.40
C GLY A 285 -20.67 30.29 -32.98
N HIS A 286 -21.31 29.20 -32.54
CA HIS A 286 -21.89 29.02 -31.19
C HIS A 286 -21.34 27.76 -30.51
N GLU A 287 -20.14 27.33 -30.89
CA GLU A 287 -19.47 26.20 -30.29
C GLU A 287 -19.18 26.48 -28.79
N VAL A 288 -19.42 25.48 -27.96
CA VAL A 288 -19.14 25.57 -26.54
C VAL A 288 -17.62 25.64 -26.33
N LYS A 289 -17.15 26.80 -25.88
CA LYS A 289 -15.75 26.98 -25.48
C LYS A 289 -15.58 26.72 -24.00
N VAL A 290 -14.57 25.93 -23.64
CA VAL A 290 -14.22 25.68 -22.24
C VAL A 290 -13.27 26.80 -21.80
N GLY A 291 -13.67 27.55 -20.78
CA GLY A 291 -12.81 28.59 -20.17
C GLY A 291 -11.59 27.98 -19.47
N GLU A 292 -10.61 28.80 -19.22
CA GLU A 292 -9.36 28.41 -18.54
C GLU A 292 -9.40 28.66 -17.03
N GLU A 293 -10.30 29.54 -16.58
CA GLU A 293 -10.43 29.95 -15.18
C GLU A 293 -11.47 29.11 -14.45
N PHE A 294 -11.12 28.62 -13.29
CA PHE A 294 -11.96 27.80 -12.41
C PHE A 294 -11.86 28.28 -10.97
N VAL A 295 -12.92 28.05 -10.20
CA VAL A 295 -12.90 28.13 -8.76
C VAL A 295 -13.10 26.72 -8.20
N VAL A 296 -12.14 26.22 -7.45
CA VAL A 296 -12.23 24.95 -6.73
C VAL A 296 -12.56 25.24 -5.28
N ILE A 297 -13.65 24.66 -4.79
CA ILE A 297 -14.08 24.77 -3.40
C ILE A 297 -13.78 23.45 -2.71
N VAL A 298 -12.82 23.48 -1.78
CA VAL A 298 -12.53 22.34 -0.90
C VAL A 298 -13.50 22.41 0.28
N LEU A 299 -14.30 21.36 0.44
CA LEU A 299 -15.27 21.27 1.51
C LEU A 299 -14.56 20.85 2.80
N GLY A 300 -14.56 21.71 3.79
CA GLY A 300 -14.02 21.44 5.12
C GLY A 300 -15.10 20.98 6.11
N ALA A 301 -14.65 20.48 7.26
CA ALA A 301 -15.54 20.17 8.39
C ALA A 301 -16.28 21.44 8.86
N GLU A 302 -17.50 21.27 9.37
CA GLU A 302 -18.32 22.36 9.91
C GLU A 302 -18.54 23.56 8.97
N GLY A 303 -18.43 23.36 7.64
CA GLY A 303 -18.67 24.40 6.64
C GLY A 303 -17.50 25.37 6.44
N GLN A 304 -16.32 25.07 6.97
CA GLN A 304 -15.09 25.83 6.74
C GLN A 304 -14.53 25.53 5.35
N ASN A 305 -15.22 26.01 4.32
CA ASN A 305 -14.82 25.79 2.93
C ASN A 305 -13.67 26.72 2.53
N GLN A 306 -12.70 26.17 1.78
CA GLN A 306 -11.62 26.94 1.20
C GLN A 306 -11.87 27.11 -0.30
N GLN A 307 -11.68 28.34 -0.81
CA GLN A 307 -11.79 28.66 -2.23
C GLN A 307 -10.40 28.85 -2.83
N HIS A 308 -10.18 28.24 -3.99
CA HIS A 308 -8.95 28.37 -4.76
C HIS A 308 -9.28 28.82 -6.18
N GLU A 309 -8.71 29.93 -6.60
CA GLU A 309 -8.70 30.33 -8.01
C GLU A 309 -7.65 29.51 -8.75
N VAL A 310 -8.05 28.92 -9.86
CA VAL A 310 -7.23 27.95 -10.61
C VAL A 310 -7.32 28.29 -12.09
N THR A 311 -6.18 28.42 -12.74
CA THR A 311 -6.09 28.54 -14.19
C THR A 311 -5.60 27.23 -14.78
N VAL A 312 -6.28 26.73 -15.82
CA VAL A 312 -5.95 25.49 -16.52
C VAL A 312 -5.77 25.78 -18.01
N THR A 313 -4.53 25.71 -18.47
CA THR A 313 -4.18 25.90 -19.89
C THR A 313 -3.73 24.57 -20.48
N ASP A 314 -4.38 24.16 -21.58
CA ASP A 314 -4.03 22.91 -22.26
C ASP A 314 -2.80 23.11 -23.16
N PHE A 315 -1.95 22.10 -23.23
CA PHE A 315 -0.82 22.06 -24.16
C PHE A 315 -0.62 20.63 -24.70
N GLU A 316 -0.06 20.53 -25.90
CA GLU A 316 0.26 19.23 -26.51
C GLU A 316 1.66 18.77 -26.12
N ILE A 317 1.78 17.46 -25.83
CA ILE A 317 3.06 16.77 -25.72
C ILE A 317 3.14 15.76 -26.88
N ASP A 318 4.16 15.88 -27.71
CA ASP A 318 4.47 14.95 -28.84
C ASP A 318 3.29 14.69 -29.79
N GLY A 319 2.40 15.65 -29.97
CA GLY A 319 1.26 15.57 -30.90
C GLY A 319 0.23 14.48 -30.60
N LYS A 320 0.25 13.88 -29.41
CA LYS A 320 -0.59 12.72 -29.06
C LYS A 320 -1.31 12.78 -27.72
N SER A 321 -0.87 13.57 -26.75
CA SER A 321 -1.53 13.67 -25.46
C SER A 321 -1.79 15.11 -25.07
N LEU A 322 -3.05 15.43 -24.76
CA LEU A 322 -3.42 16.69 -24.13
C LEU A 322 -2.98 16.66 -22.68
N SER A 323 -2.07 17.55 -22.35
CA SER A 323 -1.64 17.85 -20.99
C SER A 323 -2.11 19.26 -20.62
N SER A 324 -2.16 19.56 -19.34
CA SER A 324 -2.56 20.87 -18.88
C SER A 324 -1.53 21.43 -17.88
N ALA A 325 -1.22 22.71 -18.05
CA ALA A 325 -0.57 23.49 -17.01
C ALA A 325 -1.67 24.05 -16.09
N VAL A 326 -1.56 23.73 -14.80
CA VAL A 326 -2.52 24.14 -13.77
C VAL A 326 -1.83 25.06 -12.79
N SER A 327 -2.30 26.29 -12.67
CA SER A 327 -1.76 27.27 -11.73
C SER A 327 -2.74 27.50 -10.58
N VAL A 328 -2.27 27.34 -9.34
CA VAL A 328 -3.05 27.54 -8.11
C VAL A 328 -2.14 27.90 -6.94
N GLY A 329 -2.53 28.88 -6.15
CA GLY A 329 -1.80 29.27 -4.94
C GLY A 329 -0.33 29.66 -5.18
N GLY A 330 -0.02 30.24 -6.35
CA GLY A 330 1.36 30.59 -6.74
C GLY A 330 2.23 29.43 -7.21
N LYS A 331 1.69 28.19 -7.23
CA LYS A 331 2.37 27.01 -7.78
C LYS A 331 1.85 26.67 -9.18
N SER A 332 2.67 26.03 -9.98
CA SER A 332 2.29 25.51 -11.30
C SER A 332 2.54 24.01 -11.37
N TYR A 333 1.56 23.27 -11.90
CA TYR A 333 1.57 21.82 -12.07
C TYR A 333 1.37 21.47 -13.54
N GLN A 334 2.30 20.73 -14.11
CA GLN A 334 2.13 20.13 -15.44
C GLN A 334 1.53 18.75 -15.26
N ILE A 335 0.23 18.60 -15.53
CA ILE A 335 -0.49 17.36 -15.31
C ILE A 335 -0.85 16.72 -16.65
N SER A 336 -0.53 15.43 -16.79
CA SER A 336 -0.96 14.61 -17.92
C SER A 336 -1.54 13.28 -17.42
N SER A 337 -2.55 12.76 -18.11
CA SER A 337 -3.12 11.45 -17.79
C SER A 337 -3.81 10.85 -19.01
N THR A 338 -3.59 9.57 -19.23
CA THR A 338 -4.26 8.75 -20.24
C THR A 338 -5.51 8.04 -19.71
N ALA A 339 -5.83 8.23 -18.41
CA ALA A 339 -6.98 7.58 -17.80
C ALA A 339 -8.28 7.94 -18.51
N THR A 340 -9.12 6.94 -18.76
CA THR A 340 -10.44 7.12 -19.35
C THR A 340 -11.35 7.85 -18.37
N LEU A 341 -12.11 8.86 -18.86
CA LEU A 341 -13.07 9.58 -18.03
C LEU A 341 -14.14 8.62 -17.48
N GLY A 342 -14.39 8.70 -16.18
CA GLY A 342 -15.32 7.81 -15.47
C GLY A 342 -14.64 6.65 -14.75
N GLN A 343 -13.38 6.36 -15.01
CA GLN A 343 -12.60 5.46 -14.19
C GLN A 343 -12.26 6.11 -12.85
N ILE A 344 -12.39 5.35 -11.75
CA ILE A 344 -12.06 5.83 -10.41
C ILE A 344 -10.55 6.01 -10.28
N ARG A 345 -9.77 5.01 -10.72
CA ARG A 345 -8.30 5.06 -10.69
C ARG A 345 -7.80 5.94 -11.84
N VAL A 346 -7.11 7.01 -11.49
CA VAL A 346 -6.47 7.93 -12.42
C VAL A 346 -4.97 7.84 -12.24
N GLN A 347 -4.29 7.41 -13.28
CA GLN A 347 -2.83 7.39 -13.36
C GLN A 347 -2.37 8.47 -14.32
N GLY A 348 -1.23 9.08 -14.01
CA GLY A 348 -0.70 10.16 -14.82
C GLY A 348 0.69 10.59 -14.36
N ALA A 349 1.13 11.73 -14.87
CA ALA A 349 2.33 12.39 -14.42
C ALA A 349 2.02 13.83 -13.99
N CYS A 350 2.68 14.28 -12.93
CA CYS A 350 2.68 15.65 -12.45
C CYS A 350 4.12 16.14 -12.38
N ASN A 351 4.46 17.19 -13.13
CA ASN A 351 5.82 17.71 -13.22
C ASN A 351 6.87 16.61 -13.56
N GLY A 352 6.50 15.67 -14.43
CA GLY A 352 7.34 14.54 -14.82
C GLY A 352 7.37 13.36 -13.84
N GLN A 353 6.78 13.47 -12.66
CA GLN A 353 6.67 12.38 -11.70
C GLN A 353 5.34 11.65 -11.84
N GLY A 354 5.38 10.31 -11.90
CA GLY A 354 4.17 9.49 -11.95
C GLY A 354 3.34 9.62 -10.68
N PHE A 355 2.01 9.64 -10.83
CA PHE A 355 1.07 9.56 -9.71
C PHE A 355 -0.05 8.55 -9.98
N THR A 356 -0.64 8.05 -8.92
CA THR A 356 -1.90 7.32 -8.92
C THR A 356 -2.83 7.95 -7.91
N ALA A 357 -4.03 8.33 -8.34
CA ALA A 357 -5.07 8.92 -7.47
C ALA A 357 -6.43 8.28 -7.79
N GLN A 358 -7.38 8.43 -6.88
CA GLN A 358 -8.76 8.05 -7.11
C GLN A 358 -9.60 9.31 -7.31
N VAL A 359 -10.39 9.35 -8.37
CA VAL A 359 -11.24 10.50 -8.71
C VAL A 359 -12.65 10.00 -9.03
N GLU A 360 -13.63 10.46 -8.26
CA GLU A 360 -15.04 10.15 -8.45
C GLU A 360 -15.83 11.43 -8.67
N ARG A 361 -16.73 11.43 -9.64
CA ARG A 361 -17.60 12.57 -9.96
C ARG A 361 -19.03 12.32 -9.49
N GLY A 362 -19.73 13.40 -9.11
CA GLY A 362 -21.15 13.33 -8.72
C GLY A 362 -21.33 12.74 -7.33
N VAL A 363 -20.41 12.99 -6.42
CA VAL A 363 -20.46 12.49 -5.04
C VAL A 363 -21.58 13.21 -4.27
N GLY A 364 -22.43 12.46 -3.62
CA GLY A 364 -23.62 12.98 -2.94
C GLY A 364 -24.68 13.49 -3.94
N LYS A 365 -25.33 14.61 -3.62
CA LYS A 365 -26.37 15.24 -4.46
C LYS A 365 -25.84 16.28 -5.47
N ASN A 366 -24.53 16.56 -5.43
CA ASN A 366 -23.93 17.59 -6.29
C ASN A 366 -23.20 16.92 -7.49
N PRO A 367 -23.72 17.06 -8.73
CA PRO A 367 -23.12 16.46 -9.92
C PRO A 367 -21.77 17.07 -10.30
N LEU A 368 -21.42 18.24 -9.75
CA LEU A 368 -20.14 18.92 -9.97
C LEU A 368 -19.08 18.54 -8.92
N ALA A 369 -19.49 17.90 -7.83
CA ALA A 369 -18.57 17.48 -6.79
C ALA A 369 -17.62 16.40 -7.30
N LEU A 370 -16.36 16.54 -6.94
CA LEU A 370 -15.33 15.52 -7.11
C LEU A 370 -14.86 15.04 -5.73
N ARG A 371 -14.74 13.73 -5.57
CA ARG A 371 -13.98 13.15 -4.48
C ARG A 371 -12.64 12.72 -5.04
N ILE A 372 -11.57 13.20 -4.43
CA ILE A 372 -10.20 12.82 -4.80
C ILE A 372 -9.56 12.18 -3.58
N ALA A 373 -8.93 11.02 -3.79
CA ALA A 373 -8.13 10.38 -2.75
C ALA A 373 -6.71 10.14 -3.29
N HIS A 374 -5.73 10.56 -2.52
CA HIS A 374 -4.32 10.40 -2.79
C HIS A 374 -3.53 10.46 -1.47
N ASN A 375 -2.59 9.54 -1.27
CA ASN A 375 -1.79 9.42 -0.06
C ASN A 375 -2.61 9.37 1.24
N GLY A 376 -3.78 8.72 1.18
CA GLY A 376 -4.66 8.51 2.34
C GLY A 376 -5.64 9.67 2.62
N THR A 377 -5.45 10.81 1.95
CA THR A 377 -6.34 11.99 2.11
C THR A 377 -7.61 11.83 1.30
#